data_fef42e73e9d402608b06cd109ddd545e
#
_entry.id   fef42e73e9d402608b06cd109ddd545e
#
_cell.length_a   1.000
_cell.length_b   1.000
_cell.length_c   1.000
_cell.angle_alpha   90.00
_cell.angle_beta   90.00
_cell.angle_gamma   90.00
#
_symmetry.space_group_name_H-M   'P 1'
#
loop_
_entity.id
_entity.type
_entity.pdbx_description
1 polymer ?
#
loop_
_entity_poly.entity_id
_entity_poly.type
_entity_poly.pdbx_seq_one_letter_code
_entity_poly.pdbx_strand_id
1 'polypeptide(L)'
;MKTEINKALATLKQGGIILYPSDTIWGIGCDATNTDAVAKIFKLKKRTDNKALISLVASKEQLKSITETIPDLDITSSPTTVVYPNIKGLNQMLLSENGSAAIRIVQDKFCQKLILSFGKAIVSTSANISGEIAPKQFSEISKEIKNNVDYI
;
A
#
# COMPACT_ATOMS: atom_id res chain seq x y z
N MET A 1 4.16 -14.64 -13.25
CA MET A 1 4.16 -14.00 -11.92
C MET A 1 5.53 -13.52 -11.50
N LYS A 2 6.58 -14.34 -11.68
CA LYS A 2 7.94 -13.96 -11.27
C LYS A 2 8.46 -12.70 -12.00
N THR A 3 8.20 -12.58 -13.28
CA THR A 3 8.64 -11.41 -14.08
C THR A 3 7.97 -10.13 -13.59
N GLU A 4 6.67 -10.19 -13.33
CA GLU A 4 5.90 -9.05 -12.85
C GLU A 4 6.35 -8.62 -11.45
N ILE A 5 6.65 -9.60 -10.58
CA ILE A 5 7.18 -9.31 -9.25
C ILE A 5 8.54 -8.63 -9.34
N ASN A 6 9.43 -9.11 -10.20
CA ASN A 6 10.76 -8.53 -10.35
C ASN A 6 10.70 -7.08 -10.85
N LYS A 7 9.82 -6.79 -11.81
CA LYS A 7 9.64 -5.42 -12.33
C LYS A 7 9.01 -4.51 -11.29
N ALA A 8 7.99 -4.98 -10.58
CA ALA A 8 7.36 -4.22 -9.51
C ALA A 8 8.36 -3.94 -8.38
N LEU A 9 9.14 -4.95 -8.00
CA LEU A 9 10.17 -4.83 -6.97
C LEU A 9 11.22 -3.77 -7.34
N ALA A 10 11.69 -3.79 -8.58
CA ALA A 10 12.66 -2.80 -9.07
C ALA A 10 12.06 -1.38 -9.00
N THR A 11 10.80 -1.24 -9.40
CA THR A 11 10.08 0.05 -9.34
C THR A 11 9.97 0.56 -7.91
N LEU A 12 9.56 -0.31 -6.98
CA LEU A 12 9.46 0.06 -5.56
C LEU A 12 10.80 0.51 -4.98
N LYS A 13 11.88 -0.20 -5.32
CA LYS A 13 13.22 0.11 -4.83
C LYS A 13 13.74 1.45 -5.34
N GLN A 14 13.27 1.87 -6.51
CA GLN A 14 13.64 3.15 -7.10
C GLN A 14 12.76 4.31 -6.61
N GLY A 15 11.82 4.05 -5.71
CA GLY A 15 10.88 5.06 -5.23
C GLY A 15 9.73 5.33 -6.18
N GLY A 16 9.45 4.41 -7.10
CA GLY A 16 8.36 4.54 -8.07
C GLY A 16 7.02 4.06 -7.53
N ILE A 17 5.98 4.29 -8.33
CA ILE A 17 4.61 3.90 -8.03
C ILE A 17 4.21 2.76 -8.95
N ILE A 18 3.58 1.72 -8.39
CA ILE A 18 3.03 0.61 -9.15
C ILE A 18 1.51 0.69 -9.18
N LEU A 19 0.92 0.25 -10.29
CA LEU A 19 -0.52 0.06 -10.46
C LEU A 19 -0.75 -1.44 -10.62
N TYR A 20 -1.59 -2.02 -9.77
CA TYR A 20 -1.74 -3.48 -9.71
C TYR A 20 -3.18 -3.87 -9.40
N PRO A 21 -3.63 -5.05 -9.90
CA PRO A 21 -4.93 -5.58 -9.48
C PRO A 21 -4.81 -6.28 -8.13
N SER A 22 -5.79 -6.06 -7.27
CA SER A 22 -5.93 -6.84 -6.05
C SER A 22 -7.13 -7.79 -6.20
N ASP A 23 -7.43 -8.54 -5.16
CA ASP A 23 -8.58 -9.45 -5.15
C ASP A 23 -9.93 -8.71 -5.10
N THR A 24 -9.93 -7.39 -4.92
CA THR A 24 -11.15 -6.57 -4.86
C THR A 24 -11.18 -5.49 -5.92
N ILE A 25 -10.20 -4.58 -5.93
CA ILE A 25 -10.14 -3.42 -6.83
C ILE A 25 -8.70 -3.22 -7.32
N TRP A 26 -8.53 -2.39 -8.34
CA TRP A 26 -7.19 -1.96 -8.75
C TRP A 26 -6.64 -0.96 -7.74
N GLY A 27 -5.37 -1.09 -7.42
CA GLY A 27 -4.69 -0.27 -6.44
C GLY A 27 -3.41 0.35 -6.98
N ILE A 28 -2.98 1.41 -6.31
CA ILE A 28 -1.64 1.99 -6.50
C ILE A 28 -0.87 1.87 -5.21
N GLY A 29 0.44 1.67 -5.33
CA GLY A 29 1.30 1.46 -4.18
C GLY A 29 2.71 1.96 -4.37
N CYS A 30 3.40 2.13 -3.25
CA CYS A 30 4.80 2.54 -3.23
C CYS A 30 5.46 2.07 -1.94
N ASP A 31 6.77 2.31 -1.81
CA ASP A 31 7.52 2.06 -0.59
C ASP A 31 6.98 2.95 0.55
N ALA A 32 6.45 2.33 1.59
CA ALA A 32 5.86 3.03 2.73
C ALA A 32 6.90 3.76 3.60
N THR A 33 8.18 3.56 3.34
CA THR A 33 9.27 4.22 4.05
C THR A 33 9.89 5.37 3.26
N ASN A 34 9.50 5.55 2.00
CA ASN A 34 10.08 6.55 1.10
C ASN A 34 9.21 7.81 1.04
N THR A 35 9.71 8.91 1.59
CA THR A 35 8.99 10.18 1.66
C THR A 35 8.53 10.68 0.28
N ASP A 36 9.42 10.66 -0.70
CA ASP A 36 9.10 11.15 -2.04
C ASP A 36 8.05 10.29 -2.74
N ALA A 37 8.13 8.97 -2.57
CA ALA A 37 7.16 8.06 -3.16
C ALA A 37 5.77 8.24 -2.54
N VAL A 38 5.68 8.36 -1.23
CA VAL A 38 4.42 8.61 -0.54
C VAL A 38 3.82 9.94 -0.97
N ALA A 39 4.64 10.98 -1.08
CA ALA A 39 4.19 12.29 -1.55
C ALA A 39 3.62 12.24 -2.98
N LYS A 40 4.21 11.43 -3.85
CA LYS A 40 3.71 11.23 -5.21
C LYS A 40 2.31 10.61 -5.21
N ILE A 41 2.02 9.67 -4.31
CA ILE A 41 0.69 9.08 -4.19
C ILE A 41 -0.33 10.12 -3.73
N PHE A 42 -0.01 10.94 -2.73
CA PHE A 42 -0.89 12.02 -2.32
C PHE A 42 -1.21 12.94 -3.48
N LYS A 43 -0.20 13.36 -4.22
CA LYS A 43 -0.36 14.23 -5.39
C LYS A 43 -1.21 13.58 -6.47
N LEU A 44 -0.98 12.31 -6.76
CA LEU A 44 -1.71 11.56 -7.78
C LEU A 44 -3.18 11.42 -7.43
N LYS A 45 -3.49 11.22 -6.16
CA LYS A 45 -4.87 11.12 -5.67
C LYS A 45 -5.50 12.49 -5.41
N LYS A 46 -4.76 13.56 -5.50
CA LYS A 46 -5.20 14.94 -5.22
C LYS A 46 -5.73 15.08 -3.79
N ARG A 47 -5.01 14.49 -2.82
CA ARG A 47 -5.44 14.58 -1.43
C ARG A 47 -4.29 15.07 -0.55
N THR A 48 -4.66 15.68 0.60
CA THR A 48 -3.73 16.28 1.55
C THR A 48 -3.67 15.54 2.89
N ASP A 49 -4.61 14.61 3.14
CA ASP A 49 -4.64 13.83 4.37
C ASP A 49 -4.35 12.35 4.07
N ASN A 50 -4.08 11.56 5.12
CA ASN A 50 -3.75 10.14 4.99
C ASN A 50 -4.96 9.21 5.11
N LYS A 51 -6.17 9.73 5.05
CA LYS A 51 -7.39 8.92 5.11
C LYS A 51 -7.43 7.98 3.91
N ALA A 52 -7.83 6.75 4.14
CA ALA A 52 -7.93 5.69 3.13
C ALA A 52 -6.59 5.28 2.51
N LEU A 53 -5.44 5.77 3.01
CA LEU A 53 -4.15 5.18 2.71
C LEU A 53 -3.86 4.12 3.76
N ILE A 54 -3.58 2.91 3.30
CA ILE A 54 -3.23 1.81 4.20
C ILE A 54 -1.83 1.31 3.84
N SER A 55 -1.17 0.72 4.81
CA SER A 55 0.11 0.05 4.58
C SER A 55 -0.12 -1.45 4.59
N LEU A 56 0.52 -2.16 3.68
CA LEU A 56 0.40 -3.61 3.55
C LEU A 56 1.68 -4.28 4.05
N VAL A 57 1.51 -5.33 4.82
CA VAL A 57 2.60 -6.20 5.25
C VAL A 57 2.27 -7.64 4.84
N ALA A 58 3.28 -8.48 4.74
CA ALA A 58 3.13 -9.84 4.24
C ALA A 58 2.77 -10.84 5.34
N SER A 59 3.07 -10.52 6.60
CA SER A 59 2.94 -11.48 7.70
C SER A 59 2.82 -10.78 9.05
N LYS A 60 2.44 -11.54 10.08
CA LYS A 60 2.46 -11.05 11.46
C LYS A 60 3.87 -10.70 11.93
N GLU A 61 4.88 -11.44 11.47
CA GLU A 61 6.27 -11.16 11.82
C GLU A 61 6.69 -9.79 11.32
N GLN A 62 6.31 -9.44 10.10
CA GLN A 62 6.59 -8.12 9.54
C GLN A 62 5.82 -7.04 10.30
N LEU A 63 4.56 -7.32 10.66
CA LEU A 63 3.74 -6.40 11.45
C LEU A 63 4.40 -6.09 12.79
N LYS A 64 4.95 -7.11 13.46
CA LYS A 64 5.64 -6.94 14.74
C LYS A 64 6.87 -6.05 14.67
N SER A 65 7.45 -5.91 13.49
CA SER A 65 8.61 -5.03 13.29
C SER A 65 8.24 -3.55 13.27
N ILE A 66 6.96 -3.21 13.08
CA ILE A 66 6.50 -1.82 12.99
C ILE A 66 5.53 -1.41 14.09
N THR A 67 5.00 -2.37 14.86
CA THR A 67 4.17 -2.07 16.03
C THR A 67 4.31 -3.18 17.07
N GLU A 68 4.21 -2.80 18.33
CA GLU A 68 4.25 -3.77 19.45
C GLU A 68 2.85 -4.27 19.84
N THR A 69 1.82 -3.58 19.41
CA THR A 69 0.43 -3.89 19.78
C THR A 69 -0.22 -4.75 18.71
N ILE A 70 -0.31 -6.06 18.96
CA ILE A 70 -0.98 -7.00 18.04
C ILE A 70 -2.31 -7.41 18.67
N PRO A 71 -3.44 -7.24 17.97
CA PRO A 71 -4.74 -7.58 18.54
C PRO A 71 -4.91 -9.10 18.70
N ASP A 72 -5.65 -9.51 19.72
CA ASP A 72 -5.99 -10.91 19.96
C ASP A 72 -7.25 -11.26 19.17
N LEU A 73 -7.13 -11.20 17.84
CA LEU A 73 -8.20 -11.56 16.93
C LEU A 73 -7.58 -12.05 15.62
N ASP A 74 -8.39 -12.70 14.81
CA ASP A 74 -7.93 -13.20 13.52
C ASP A 74 -7.85 -12.05 12.51
N ILE A 75 -6.62 -11.67 12.15
CA ILE A 75 -6.36 -10.60 11.19
C ILE A 75 -5.78 -11.13 9.88
N THR A 76 -5.73 -12.45 9.69
CA THR A 76 -5.10 -13.09 8.53
C THR A 76 -6.03 -13.90 7.65
N SER A 77 -7.18 -14.39 8.15
CA SER A 77 -8.04 -15.26 7.36
C SER A 77 -9.02 -14.53 6.45
N SER A 78 -9.18 -13.22 6.64
CA SER A 78 -9.98 -12.38 5.76
C SER A 78 -9.33 -11.00 5.66
N PRO A 79 -9.58 -10.23 4.57
CA PRO A 79 -9.00 -8.88 4.46
C PRO A 79 -9.45 -8.00 5.62
N THR A 80 -8.54 -7.71 6.55
CA THR A 80 -8.84 -6.95 7.76
C THR A 80 -7.84 -5.81 7.92
N THR A 81 -8.33 -4.57 7.88
CA THR A 81 -7.53 -3.39 8.14
C THR A 81 -7.73 -2.98 9.59
N VAL A 82 -6.63 -2.81 10.31
CA VAL A 82 -6.64 -2.41 11.72
C VAL A 82 -5.81 -1.15 11.87
N VAL A 83 -6.26 -0.22 12.72
CA VAL A 83 -5.49 0.97 13.07
C VAL A 83 -4.65 0.64 14.28
N TYR A 84 -3.33 0.70 14.13
CA TYR A 84 -2.37 0.36 15.19
C TYR A 84 -1.73 1.61 15.75
N PRO A 85 -1.55 1.69 17.07
CA PRO A 85 -0.84 2.80 17.70
C PRO A 85 0.68 2.58 17.66
N ASN A 86 1.42 3.64 17.97
CA ASN A 86 2.87 3.60 18.18
C ASN A 86 3.64 2.94 17.02
N ILE A 87 3.36 3.39 15.82
CA ILE A 87 3.97 2.85 14.61
C ILE A 87 5.41 3.34 14.48
N LYS A 88 6.31 2.43 14.10
CA LYS A 88 7.71 2.72 13.78
C LYS A 88 8.04 2.17 12.40
N GLY A 89 8.94 2.84 11.70
CA GLY A 89 9.42 2.33 10.42
C GLY A 89 8.56 2.66 9.21
N LEU A 90 7.50 3.44 9.39
CA LEU A 90 6.70 3.97 8.28
C LEU A 90 6.93 5.47 8.14
N ASN A 91 6.70 5.99 6.93
CA ASN A 91 6.79 7.42 6.67
C ASN A 91 5.77 8.20 7.51
N GLN A 92 6.17 9.34 8.04
CA GLN A 92 5.31 10.17 8.90
C GLN A 92 4.01 10.60 8.21
N MET A 93 4.02 10.77 6.89
CA MET A 93 2.81 11.15 6.13
C MET A 93 1.71 10.09 6.23
N LEU A 94 2.04 8.87 6.62
CA LEU A 94 1.08 7.77 6.76
C LEU A 94 0.54 7.68 8.19
N LEU A 95 1.07 8.46 9.11
CA LEU A 95 0.67 8.41 10.52
C LEU A 95 -0.34 9.51 10.83
N SER A 96 -1.30 9.18 11.72
CA SER A 96 -2.17 10.18 12.31
C SER A 96 -1.40 11.03 13.32
N GLU A 97 -1.99 12.10 13.83
CA GLU A 97 -1.36 12.98 14.83
C GLU A 97 -0.91 12.22 16.06
N ASN A 98 -1.63 11.16 16.44
CA ASN A 98 -1.29 10.34 17.60
C ASN A 98 -0.29 9.21 17.29
N GLY A 99 0.28 9.18 16.10
CA GLY A 99 1.27 8.17 15.70
C GLY A 99 0.69 6.83 15.27
N SER A 100 -0.61 6.76 15.02
CA SER A 100 -1.26 5.53 14.55
C SER A 100 -1.31 5.45 13.03
N ALA A 101 -1.45 4.23 12.49
CA ALA A 101 -1.61 4.01 11.06
C ALA A 101 -2.47 2.77 10.80
N ALA A 102 -3.17 2.78 9.67
CA ALA A 102 -3.96 1.65 9.20
C ALA A 102 -3.06 0.66 8.47
N ILE A 103 -3.11 -0.60 8.87
CA ILE A 103 -2.26 -1.65 8.31
C ILE A 103 -3.11 -2.90 8.05
N ARG A 104 -2.82 -3.59 6.95
CA ARG A 104 -3.45 -4.86 6.59
C ARG A 104 -2.38 -5.89 6.28
N ILE A 105 -2.59 -7.12 6.76
CA ILE A 105 -1.78 -8.26 6.32
C ILE A 105 -2.42 -8.79 5.04
N VAL A 106 -1.64 -8.84 3.95
CA VAL A 106 -2.17 -9.24 2.65
C VAL A 106 -2.41 -10.74 2.58
N GLN A 107 -3.40 -11.12 1.78
CA GLN A 107 -3.73 -12.53 1.52
C GLN A 107 -3.47 -12.91 0.06
N ASP A 108 -3.50 -11.93 -0.83
CA ASP A 108 -3.21 -12.09 -2.24
C ASP A 108 -1.77 -12.56 -2.46
N LYS A 109 -1.58 -13.62 -3.25
CA LYS A 109 -0.27 -14.23 -3.46
C LYS A 109 0.73 -13.30 -4.12
N PHE A 110 0.29 -12.49 -5.07
CA PHE A 110 1.17 -11.52 -5.73
C PHE A 110 1.71 -10.52 -4.72
N CYS A 111 0.81 -9.91 -3.94
CA CYS A 111 1.20 -8.92 -2.94
C CYS A 111 2.07 -9.53 -1.85
N GLN A 112 1.75 -10.75 -1.37
CA GLN A 112 2.58 -11.42 -0.38
C GLN A 112 4.01 -11.63 -0.86
N LYS A 113 4.17 -12.18 -2.07
CA LYS A 113 5.50 -12.44 -2.63
C LYS A 113 6.26 -11.15 -2.87
N LEU A 114 5.58 -10.12 -3.38
CA LEU A 114 6.20 -8.84 -3.64
C LEU A 114 6.71 -8.21 -2.34
N ILE A 115 5.88 -8.17 -1.31
CA ILE A 115 6.22 -7.52 -0.04
C ILE A 115 7.32 -8.31 0.69
N LEU A 116 7.25 -9.65 0.67
CA LEU A 116 8.32 -10.48 1.25
C LEU A 116 9.65 -10.23 0.56
N SER A 117 9.66 -10.15 -0.77
CA SER A 117 10.87 -9.88 -1.53
C SER A 117 11.39 -8.48 -1.31
N PHE A 118 10.49 -7.51 -1.14
CA PHE A 118 10.87 -6.12 -0.87
C PHE A 118 11.41 -5.94 0.55
N GLY A 119 10.86 -6.67 1.51
CA GLY A 119 11.30 -6.62 2.91
C GLY A 119 10.78 -5.44 3.71
N LYS A 120 9.91 -4.63 3.13
CA LYS A 120 9.31 -3.45 3.77
C LYS A 120 7.83 -3.41 3.46
N ALA A 121 7.07 -2.64 4.27
CA ALA A 121 5.67 -2.38 3.98
C ALA A 121 5.53 -1.53 2.72
N ILE A 122 4.43 -1.72 2.00
CA ILE A 122 4.07 -0.87 0.88
C ILE A 122 2.78 -0.11 1.19
N VAL A 123 2.69 1.12 0.70
CA VAL A 123 1.42 1.86 0.73
C VAL A 123 0.49 1.24 -0.30
N SER A 124 -0.79 1.16 0.02
CA SER A 124 -1.81 0.76 -0.93
C SER A 124 -3.06 1.63 -0.78
N THR A 125 -3.58 2.07 -1.91
CA THR A 125 -4.83 2.80 -1.96
C THR A 125 -5.51 2.51 -3.30
N SER A 126 -6.82 2.75 -3.39
CA SER A 126 -7.55 2.51 -4.64
C SER A 126 -7.00 3.38 -5.78
N ALA A 127 -7.05 2.85 -7.01
CA ALA A 127 -6.48 3.50 -8.19
C ALA A 127 -7.46 4.53 -8.79
N ASN A 128 -7.84 5.52 -7.96
CA ASN A 128 -8.76 6.59 -8.36
C ASN A 128 -8.32 7.90 -7.71
N ILE A 129 -8.73 9.01 -8.32
CA ILE A 129 -8.59 10.32 -7.69
C ILE A 129 -9.55 10.36 -6.50
N SER A 130 -9.14 10.96 -5.38
CA SER A 130 -9.95 11.01 -4.17
C SER A 130 -11.35 11.57 -4.46
N GLY A 131 -12.37 10.88 -3.98
CA GLY A 131 -13.77 11.25 -4.20
C GLY A 131 -14.41 10.58 -5.40
N GLU A 132 -13.64 9.98 -6.29
CA GLU A 132 -14.16 9.23 -7.43
C GLU A 132 -14.39 7.75 -7.06
N ILE A 133 -15.15 7.04 -7.89
CA ILE A 133 -15.46 5.62 -7.66
C ILE A 133 -14.19 4.78 -7.84
N ALA A 134 -13.94 3.85 -6.91
CA ALA A 134 -12.82 2.93 -6.99
C ALA A 134 -13.00 1.97 -8.18
N PRO A 135 -11.99 1.82 -9.06
CA PRO A 135 -12.13 0.99 -10.26
C PRO A 135 -12.02 -0.49 -9.95
N LYS A 136 -12.93 -1.27 -10.51
CA LYS A 136 -12.92 -2.74 -10.41
C LYS A 136 -12.23 -3.37 -11.61
N GLN A 137 -12.15 -2.65 -12.73
CA GLN A 137 -11.55 -3.12 -13.97
C GLN A 137 -10.53 -2.10 -14.47
N PHE A 138 -9.53 -2.60 -15.20
CA PHE A 138 -8.49 -1.73 -15.76
C PHE A 138 -9.07 -0.62 -16.64
N SER A 139 -10.12 -0.91 -17.40
CA SER A 139 -10.75 0.07 -18.27
C SER A 139 -11.39 1.25 -17.52
N GLU A 140 -11.72 1.06 -16.24
CA GLU A 140 -12.34 2.10 -15.42
C GLU A 140 -11.32 3.07 -14.82
N ILE A 141 -10.02 2.74 -14.89
CA ILE A 141 -8.96 3.57 -14.33
C ILE A 141 -8.75 4.79 -15.21
N SER A 142 -8.71 6.00 -14.63
CA SER A 142 -8.52 7.22 -15.39
C SER A 142 -7.15 7.24 -16.07
N LYS A 143 -7.06 7.96 -17.20
CA LYS A 143 -5.80 8.14 -17.92
C LYS A 143 -4.77 8.87 -17.07
N GLU A 144 -5.21 9.80 -16.23
CA GLU A 144 -4.33 10.54 -15.33
C GLU A 144 -3.58 9.59 -14.40
N ILE A 145 -4.27 8.60 -13.84
CA ILE A 145 -3.65 7.58 -12.99
C ILE A 145 -2.67 6.72 -13.82
N LYS A 146 -3.14 6.18 -14.96
CA LYS A 146 -2.34 5.29 -15.81
C LYS A 146 -1.05 5.96 -16.31
N ASN A 147 -1.10 7.25 -16.60
CA ASN A 147 0.03 7.97 -17.18
C ASN A 147 1.04 8.45 -16.12
N ASN A 148 0.71 8.38 -14.85
CA ASN A 148 1.54 8.91 -13.77
C ASN A 148 2.05 7.84 -12.80
N VAL A 149 1.91 6.57 -13.16
CA VAL A 149 2.54 5.47 -12.42
C VAL A 149 3.75 4.97 -13.21
N ASP A 150 4.66 4.29 -12.51
CA ASP A 150 5.95 3.89 -13.10
C ASP A 150 5.94 2.46 -13.63
N TYR A 151 5.00 1.63 -13.19
CA TYR A 151 4.82 0.26 -13.68
C TYR A 151 3.38 -0.19 -13.47
N ILE A 152 2.83 -0.91 -14.44
CA ILE A 152 1.48 -1.48 -14.41
C ILE A 152 1.56 -3.01 -14.43
#